data_4fbe406dd0e4f730035c72b0c847f421
#
_entry.id   4fbe406dd0e4f730035c72b0c847f421
#
_cell.length_a   1.000
_cell.length_b   1.000
_cell.length_c   1.000
_cell.angle_alpha   90.00
_cell.angle_beta   90.00
_cell.angle_gamma   90.00
#
_symmetry.space_group_name_H-M   'P 1'
#
loop_
_entity.id
_entity.type
_entity.pdbx_description
1 polymer ?
#
loop_
_entity_poly.entity_id
_entity_poly.type
_entity_poly.pdbx_seq_one_letter_code
_entity_poly.pdbx_strand_id
1 'polypeptide(L)'
;MRPAILATACALAVIAAPSLDAAFEPGARVLLDAHNCYPYNGRWADRIDRALSTGTPLAIEQDLVWFRDPRTGKGRSLVAHDNPGEPALGLTGTEPTMREYFFERVRPIIEGALRDNRRDTWPVITLNLDFKTEEPEHLAAVWALLTEYKPWLTTAVRTAHASDVQPLQIGPMLVLTGESDDQRVAFYDAVPIGGSLLVFGAARPHRVDLPGQLPQLTPGPRTNYHRWWNNPWNVVELGGQRNAGAWTTEDDARLRDLVRAAHGAGLWIRFYTLNGHDPNDTSGGWSPGYNFGSEAAARERWRAAIRAGVDFVAVDQYELFSATLHPR
;
A
#
# COMPACT_ATOMS: atom_id res chain seq x y z
N MET A 1 37.63 -40.74 -51.46
CA MET A 1 36.43 -40.48 -50.66
C MET A 1 36.85 -40.03 -49.25
N ARG A 2 36.63 -38.76 -48.87
CA ARG A 2 36.88 -38.24 -47.54
C ARG A 2 35.53 -38.06 -46.86
N PRO A 3 35.34 -38.47 -45.61
CA PRO A 3 34.09 -38.25 -44.90
C PRO A 3 33.99 -36.79 -44.42
N ALA A 4 32.81 -36.17 -44.64
CA ALA A 4 32.46 -34.86 -44.12
C ALA A 4 32.02 -35.02 -42.66
N ILE A 5 32.65 -34.27 -41.74
CA ILE A 5 32.28 -34.19 -40.36
C ILE A 5 31.22 -33.07 -40.24
N LEU A 6 30.00 -33.44 -39.90
CA LEU A 6 28.93 -32.48 -39.56
C LEU A 6 29.14 -32.02 -38.13
N ALA A 7 29.49 -30.76 -37.95
CA ALA A 7 29.55 -30.15 -36.62
C ALA A 7 28.15 -29.63 -36.26
N THR A 8 27.49 -30.26 -35.29
CA THR A 8 26.23 -29.81 -34.73
C THR A 8 26.52 -28.68 -33.70
N ALA A 9 26.17 -27.45 -34.03
CA ALA A 9 26.26 -26.34 -33.10
C ALA A 9 25.05 -26.41 -32.16
N CYS A 10 25.28 -26.75 -30.88
CA CYS A 10 24.30 -26.56 -29.81
C CYS A 10 24.23 -25.07 -29.46
N ALA A 11 23.15 -24.41 -29.80
CA ALA A 11 22.85 -23.09 -29.32
C ALA A 11 22.38 -23.19 -27.84
N LEU A 12 23.23 -22.80 -26.92
CA LEU A 12 22.84 -22.59 -25.52
C LEU A 12 21.97 -21.33 -25.46
N ALA A 13 20.66 -21.51 -25.26
CA ALA A 13 19.78 -20.40 -24.90
C ALA A 13 20.16 -19.91 -23.50
N VAL A 14 20.83 -18.76 -23.42
CA VAL A 14 21.06 -18.05 -22.17
C VAL A 14 19.70 -17.48 -21.75
N ILE A 15 19.04 -18.13 -20.81
CA ILE A 15 17.90 -17.55 -20.12
C ILE A 15 18.49 -16.45 -19.24
N ALA A 16 18.33 -15.19 -19.69
CA ALA A 16 18.69 -14.03 -18.85
C ALA A 16 17.87 -14.12 -17.56
N ALA A 17 18.54 -14.08 -16.41
CA ALA A 17 17.86 -13.89 -15.14
C ALA A 17 17.04 -12.60 -15.23
N PRO A 18 15.78 -12.57 -14.73
CA PRO A 18 15.00 -11.35 -14.70
C PRO A 18 15.79 -10.26 -13.96
N SER A 19 15.80 -9.06 -14.51
CA SER A 19 16.44 -7.91 -13.84
C SER A 19 15.80 -7.75 -12.45
N LEU A 20 16.58 -7.34 -11.43
CA LEU A 20 16.08 -7.09 -10.07
C LEU A 20 14.87 -6.13 -10.09
N ASP A 21 14.81 -5.23 -11.04
CA ASP A 21 13.72 -4.29 -11.25
C ASP A 21 12.40 -5.01 -11.64
N ALA A 22 12.47 -6.10 -12.41
CA ALA A 22 11.27 -6.82 -12.87
C ALA A 22 10.47 -7.46 -11.73
N ALA A 23 11.09 -7.79 -10.61
CA ALA A 23 10.41 -8.35 -9.44
C ALA A 23 9.61 -7.31 -8.64
N PHE A 24 9.75 -6.03 -8.94
CA PHE A 24 9.12 -4.93 -8.22
C PHE A 24 8.24 -4.02 -9.11
N GLU A 25 8.14 -4.31 -10.39
CA GLU A 25 7.26 -3.57 -11.30
C GLU A 25 5.77 -3.82 -10.99
N PRO A 26 4.87 -2.88 -11.36
CA PRO A 26 3.42 -3.06 -11.24
C PRO A 26 2.95 -4.39 -11.83
N GLY A 27 2.13 -5.12 -11.10
CA GLY A 27 1.63 -6.44 -11.48
C GLY A 27 2.56 -7.61 -11.18
N ALA A 28 3.79 -7.36 -10.70
CA ALA A 28 4.72 -8.43 -10.38
C ALA A 28 4.36 -9.23 -9.11
N ARG A 29 3.65 -8.60 -8.16
CA ARG A 29 3.29 -9.20 -6.87
C ARG A 29 1.89 -8.75 -6.44
N VAL A 30 1.17 -9.68 -5.81
CA VAL A 30 -0.05 -9.36 -5.04
C VAL A 30 0.33 -9.45 -3.57
N LEU A 31 0.10 -8.38 -2.82
CA LEU A 31 0.45 -8.31 -1.39
C LEU A 31 -0.81 -8.13 -0.54
N LEU A 32 -0.80 -8.77 0.63
CA LEU A 32 -1.62 -8.31 1.74
C LEU A 32 -1.21 -6.87 2.05
N ASP A 33 -2.18 -5.95 2.12
CA ASP A 33 -2.02 -4.67 2.78
C ASP A 33 -2.83 -4.70 4.09
N ALA A 34 -2.14 -4.70 5.21
CA ALA A 34 -2.76 -4.72 6.53
C ALA A 34 -3.41 -3.36 6.79
N HIS A 35 -4.69 -3.26 6.43
CA HIS A 35 -5.50 -2.06 6.56
C HIS A 35 -5.85 -1.80 8.04
N ASN A 36 -6.00 -0.53 8.44
CA ASN A 36 -6.30 -0.13 9.81
C ASN A 36 -5.34 -0.72 10.84
N CYS A 37 -4.04 -0.81 10.52
CA CYS A 37 -3.05 -1.44 11.39
C CYS A 37 -2.57 -0.49 12.49
N TYR A 38 -3.47 -0.09 13.39
CA TYR A 38 -3.22 0.81 14.53
C TYR A 38 -4.02 0.37 15.77
N PRO A 39 -3.59 0.76 17.00
CA PRO A 39 -4.31 0.44 18.22
C PRO A 39 -5.46 1.43 18.45
N TYR A 40 -6.65 0.90 18.79
CA TYR A 40 -7.79 1.70 19.24
C TYR A 40 -7.91 1.68 20.75
N ASN A 41 -7.55 2.75 21.43
CA ASN A 41 -7.70 2.87 22.88
C ASN A 41 -7.21 1.63 23.66
N GLY A 42 -6.04 1.11 23.28
CA GLY A 42 -5.48 -0.14 23.83
C GLY A 42 -6.11 -1.43 23.29
N ARG A 43 -7.19 -1.33 22.50
CA ARG A 43 -7.69 -2.48 21.74
C ARG A 43 -6.86 -2.67 20.48
N TRP A 44 -6.77 -3.93 20.00
CA TRP A 44 -6.07 -4.29 18.76
C TRP A 44 -4.61 -3.81 18.71
N ALA A 45 -3.98 -3.63 19.88
CA ALA A 45 -2.56 -3.29 19.94
C ALA A 45 -1.66 -4.34 19.28
N ASP A 46 -2.18 -5.56 19.07
CA ASP A 46 -1.54 -6.69 18.41
C ASP A 46 -1.68 -6.70 16.88
N ARG A 47 -2.41 -5.74 16.27
CA ARG A 47 -2.65 -5.75 14.82
C ARG A 47 -1.37 -5.83 14.00
N ILE A 48 -0.33 -5.08 14.37
CA ILE A 48 0.93 -5.14 13.66
C ILE A 48 1.61 -6.51 13.80
N ASP A 49 1.54 -7.13 14.98
CA ASP A 49 2.12 -8.45 15.23
C ASP A 49 1.36 -9.53 14.42
N ARG A 50 0.04 -9.39 14.32
CA ARG A 50 -0.81 -10.24 13.47
C ARG A 50 -0.47 -10.07 11.99
N ALA A 51 -0.32 -8.82 11.52
CA ALA A 51 0.11 -8.56 10.15
C ALA A 51 1.46 -9.21 9.86
N LEU A 52 2.46 -8.99 10.71
CA LEU A 52 3.81 -9.56 10.56
C LEU A 52 3.82 -11.09 10.64
N SER A 53 2.90 -11.70 11.41
CA SER A 53 2.79 -13.17 11.51
C SER A 53 2.36 -13.83 10.21
N THR A 54 1.76 -13.09 9.27
CA THR A 54 1.38 -13.61 7.95
C THR A 54 2.55 -13.84 7.02
N GLY A 55 3.72 -13.31 7.36
CA GLY A 55 4.94 -13.42 6.57
C GLY A 55 5.23 -12.18 5.70
N THR A 56 6.37 -12.19 5.04
CA THR A 56 6.81 -11.13 4.12
C THR A 56 7.03 -11.69 2.72
N PRO A 57 6.86 -10.88 1.65
CA PRO A 57 6.58 -9.43 1.66
C PRO A 57 5.11 -9.11 1.96
N LEU A 58 4.87 -7.97 2.63
CA LEU A 58 3.52 -7.43 2.88
C LEU A 58 3.52 -5.91 2.89
N ALA A 59 2.32 -5.30 2.78
CA ALA A 59 2.11 -3.89 3.03
C ALA A 59 1.41 -3.68 4.37
N ILE A 60 1.67 -2.56 5.02
CA ILE A 60 1.09 -2.18 6.32
C ILE A 60 0.68 -0.70 6.24
N GLU A 61 -0.58 -0.43 6.50
CA GLU A 61 -1.10 0.92 6.62
C GLU A 61 -0.94 1.44 8.03
N GLN A 62 -0.49 2.69 8.14
CA GLN A 62 -0.41 3.42 9.41
C GLN A 62 -1.20 4.72 9.28
N ASP A 63 -2.27 4.82 10.05
CA ASP A 63 -3.06 6.04 10.18
C ASP A 63 -2.33 7.00 11.10
N LEU A 64 -2.18 8.25 10.67
CA LEU A 64 -1.38 9.24 11.37
C LEU A 64 -2.19 10.50 11.65
N VAL A 65 -2.13 10.96 12.90
CA VAL A 65 -2.75 12.20 13.37
C VAL A 65 -1.73 13.08 14.04
N TRP A 66 -1.91 14.41 13.92
CA TRP A 66 -1.15 15.39 14.67
C TRP A 66 -1.85 15.70 15.98
N PHE A 67 -1.28 15.22 17.07
CA PHE A 67 -1.77 15.52 18.42
C PHE A 67 -1.01 16.69 19.00
N ARG A 68 -1.74 17.73 19.43
CA ARG A 68 -1.19 18.85 20.17
C ARG A 68 -1.58 18.72 21.64
N ASP A 69 -0.59 18.48 22.49
CA ASP A 69 -0.80 18.37 23.95
C ASP A 69 -1.42 19.67 24.48
N PRO A 70 -2.63 19.63 25.07
CA PRO A 70 -3.34 20.83 25.51
C PRO A 70 -2.65 21.56 26.69
N ARG A 71 -1.76 20.88 27.43
CA ARG A 71 -1.05 21.45 28.55
C ARG A 71 0.24 22.14 28.16
N THR A 72 0.95 21.59 27.17
CA THR A 72 2.29 22.07 26.78
C THR A 72 2.30 22.77 25.43
N GLY A 73 1.26 22.62 24.62
CA GLY A 73 1.18 23.08 23.23
C GLY A 73 2.09 22.31 22.27
N LYS A 74 2.85 21.31 22.74
CA LYS A 74 3.76 20.54 21.90
C LYS A 74 2.98 19.58 21.00
N GLY A 75 3.30 19.60 19.72
CA GLY A 75 2.77 18.67 18.72
C GLY A 75 3.61 17.41 18.60
N ARG A 76 2.95 16.29 18.25
CA ARG A 76 3.59 15.03 17.89
C ARG A 76 2.72 14.20 16.95
N SER A 77 3.33 13.44 16.07
CA SER A 77 2.65 12.47 15.20
C SER A 77 2.36 11.20 15.99
N LEU A 78 1.10 10.78 16.00
CA LEU A 78 0.63 9.57 16.68
C LEU A 78 0.03 8.60 15.66
N VAL A 79 0.15 7.30 15.94
CA VAL A 79 -0.52 6.24 15.17
C VAL A 79 -1.92 6.07 15.74
N ALA A 80 -2.88 6.63 15.05
CA ALA A 80 -4.28 6.61 15.43
C ALA A 80 -5.17 7.06 14.25
N HIS A 81 -6.43 6.69 14.31
CA HIS A 81 -7.47 7.24 13.44
C HIS A 81 -8.35 8.16 14.28
N ASP A 82 -8.25 9.46 14.07
CA ASP A 82 -9.21 10.40 14.64
C ASP A 82 -10.45 10.43 13.76
N ASN A 83 -11.58 10.06 14.36
CA ASN A 83 -12.86 10.23 13.70
C ASN A 83 -13.70 11.19 14.55
N PRO A 84 -13.79 12.48 14.18
CA PRO A 84 -14.54 13.48 14.95
C PRO A 84 -16.03 13.12 15.15
N GLY A 85 -16.57 12.21 14.33
CA GLY A 85 -17.94 11.69 14.45
C GLY A 85 -18.10 10.53 15.43
N GLU A 86 -17.00 9.97 15.95
CA GLU A 86 -17.00 8.82 16.86
C GLU A 86 -16.25 9.12 18.15
N PRO A 87 -16.92 9.74 19.15
CA PRO A 87 -16.27 10.16 20.41
C PRO A 87 -15.54 9.04 21.15
N ALA A 88 -15.93 7.78 20.92
CA ALA A 88 -15.29 6.62 21.53
C ALA A 88 -13.87 6.35 21.01
N LEU A 89 -13.48 6.97 19.90
CA LEU A 89 -12.17 6.85 19.26
C LEU A 89 -11.31 8.11 19.42
N GLY A 90 -11.75 9.07 20.27
CA GLY A 90 -11.03 10.31 20.50
C GLY A 90 -9.59 10.09 20.99
N LEU A 91 -8.68 10.93 20.51
CA LEU A 91 -7.27 10.89 20.91
C LEU A 91 -7.12 11.19 22.40
N THR A 92 -6.37 10.35 23.09
CA THR A 92 -6.03 10.51 24.51
C THR A 92 -4.66 11.17 24.70
N GLY A 93 -3.84 11.14 23.63
CA GLY A 93 -2.45 11.55 23.69
C GLY A 93 -1.53 10.49 24.28
N THR A 94 -2.03 9.29 24.52
CA THR A 94 -1.23 8.12 24.95
C THR A 94 -0.99 7.12 23.83
N GLU A 95 -1.54 7.38 22.65
CA GLU A 95 -1.34 6.59 21.46
C GLU A 95 0.16 6.57 21.10
N PRO A 96 0.67 5.45 20.55
CA PRO A 96 2.08 5.32 20.24
C PRO A 96 2.48 6.22 19.06
N THR A 97 3.74 6.59 19.02
CA THR A 97 4.36 7.15 17.82
C THR A 97 4.62 6.07 16.77
N MET A 98 4.78 6.47 15.50
CA MET A 98 5.14 5.53 14.43
C MET A 98 6.50 4.86 14.68
N ARG A 99 7.44 5.53 15.38
CA ARG A 99 8.69 4.92 15.83
C ARG A 99 8.42 3.69 16.70
N GLU A 100 7.62 3.87 17.75
CA GLU A 100 7.34 2.84 18.76
C GLU A 100 6.47 1.70 18.20
N TYR A 101 5.43 2.06 17.45
CA TYR A 101 4.46 1.09 16.99
C TYR A 101 4.89 0.34 15.72
N PHE A 102 5.59 1.01 14.80
CA PHE A 102 5.96 0.43 13.52
C PHE A 102 7.46 0.16 13.41
N PHE A 103 8.33 1.20 13.44
CA PHE A 103 9.73 1.04 13.08
C PHE A 103 10.48 0.06 13.98
N GLU A 104 10.27 0.12 15.30
CA GLU A 104 10.95 -0.79 16.21
C GLU A 104 10.44 -2.24 16.09
N ARG A 105 9.21 -2.44 15.69
CA ARG A 105 8.65 -3.80 15.49
C ARG A 105 9.12 -4.43 14.19
N VAL A 106 9.25 -3.65 13.10
CA VAL A 106 9.75 -4.17 11.82
C VAL A 106 11.28 -4.22 11.76
N ARG A 107 11.99 -3.59 12.71
CA ARG A 107 13.47 -3.52 12.75
C ARG A 107 14.13 -4.89 12.55
N PRO A 108 13.79 -5.96 13.27
CA PRO A 108 14.44 -7.26 13.11
C PRO A 108 14.31 -7.81 11.70
N ILE A 109 13.17 -7.59 11.04
CA ILE A 109 12.86 -8.03 9.67
C ILE A 109 13.72 -7.26 8.68
N ILE A 110 13.75 -5.92 8.80
CA ILE A 110 14.48 -5.05 7.87
C ILE A 110 16.00 -5.26 8.02
N GLU A 111 16.50 -5.33 9.25
CA GLU A 111 17.94 -5.60 9.49
C GLU A 111 18.33 -7.02 9.04
N GLY A 112 17.43 -8.00 9.17
CA GLY A 112 17.58 -9.32 8.59
C GLY A 112 17.72 -9.25 7.06
N ALA A 113 16.78 -8.58 6.40
CA ALA A 113 16.81 -8.40 4.94
C ALA A 113 18.10 -7.69 4.46
N LEU A 114 18.56 -6.68 5.19
CA LEU A 114 19.82 -5.99 4.89
C LEU A 114 21.03 -6.90 5.03
N ARG A 115 21.10 -7.73 6.08
CA ARG A 115 22.17 -8.71 6.27
C ARG A 115 22.19 -9.77 5.19
N ASP A 116 21.02 -10.30 4.85
CA ASP A 116 20.87 -11.36 3.84
C ASP A 116 21.12 -10.83 2.42
N ASN A 117 20.87 -9.53 2.21
CA ASN A 117 21.07 -8.80 0.94
C ASN A 117 20.42 -9.47 -0.29
N ARG A 118 19.32 -10.19 -0.07
CA ARG A 118 18.54 -10.81 -1.17
C ARG A 118 17.60 -9.77 -1.79
N ARG A 119 18.15 -8.95 -2.65
CA ARG A 119 17.44 -7.80 -3.26
C ARG A 119 16.28 -8.20 -4.18
N ASP A 120 16.29 -9.42 -4.68
CA ASP A 120 15.19 -10.02 -5.46
C ASP A 120 13.89 -10.16 -4.64
N THR A 121 13.97 -10.14 -3.32
CA THR A 121 12.82 -10.19 -2.41
C THR A 121 12.34 -8.81 -1.96
N TRP A 122 13.10 -7.75 -2.24
CA TRP A 122 12.79 -6.39 -1.77
C TRP A 122 11.73 -5.69 -2.63
N PRO A 123 10.97 -4.74 -2.05
CA PRO A 123 10.87 -4.48 -0.61
C PRO A 123 10.16 -5.65 0.11
N VAL A 124 10.59 -5.91 1.33
CA VAL A 124 9.95 -6.91 2.21
C VAL A 124 8.80 -6.30 3.00
N ILE A 125 8.81 -4.97 3.22
CA ILE A 125 7.72 -4.20 3.82
C ILE A 125 7.40 -3.01 2.90
N THR A 126 6.11 -2.81 2.62
CA THR A 126 5.58 -1.54 2.09
C THR A 126 4.82 -0.84 3.21
N LEU A 127 5.25 0.38 3.57
CA LEU A 127 4.56 1.23 4.52
C LEU A 127 3.64 2.17 3.77
N ASN A 128 2.34 2.09 4.02
CA ASN A 128 1.35 3.02 3.51
C ASN A 128 0.97 4.02 4.61
N LEU A 129 1.23 5.29 4.37
CA LEU A 129 0.91 6.39 5.30
C LEU A 129 -0.46 6.95 4.95
N ASP A 130 -1.43 6.81 5.86
CA ASP A 130 -2.73 7.43 5.76
C ASP A 130 -2.82 8.61 6.74
N PHE A 131 -2.57 9.81 6.24
CA PHE A 131 -2.62 11.03 7.02
C PHE A 131 -4.08 11.44 7.26
N LYS A 132 -4.50 11.46 8.52
CA LYS A 132 -5.80 11.98 8.95
C LYS A 132 -5.75 13.49 9.20
N THR A 133 -4.56 14.03 9.40
CA THR A 133 -4.27 15.46 9.52
C THR A 133 -2.99 15.79 8.75
N GLU A 134 -2.90 17.00 8.18
CA GLU A 134 -1.82 17.37 7.25
C GLU A 134 -1.17 18.72 7.60
N GLU A 135 -1.14 19.08 8.88
CA GLU A 135 -0.42 20.28 9.30
C GLU A 135 1.05 20.22 8.84
N PRO A 136 1.63 21.35 8.39
CA PRO A 136 3.02 21.37 7.94
C PRO A 136 4.01 20.78 8.96
N GLU A 137 3.76 21.00 10.25
CA GLU A 137 4.57 20.44 11.34
C GLU A 137 4.43 18.91 11.43
N HIS A 138 3.24 18.36 11.13
CA HIS A 138 3.02 16.92 11.08
C HIS A 138 3.83 16.29 9.95
N LEU A 139 3.66 16.80 8.75
CA LEU A 139 4.38 16.28 7.58
C LEU A 139 5.91 16.41 7.76
N ALA A 140 6.37 17.52 8.32
CA ALA A 140 7.79 17.72 8.63
C ALA A 140 8.30 16.72 9.69
N ALA A 141 7.52 16.43 10.73
CA ALA A 141 7.89 15.46 11.76
C ALA A 141 8.00 14.04 11.18
N VAL A 142 7.07 13.66 10.30
CA VAL A 142 7.12 12.35 9.61
C VAL A 142 8.31 12.29 8.67
N TRP A 143 8.60 13.35 7.89
CA TRP A 143 9.79 13.43 7.05
C TRP A 143 11.08 13.27 7.84
N ALA A 144 11.19 13.96 8.99
CA ALA A 144 12.35 13.85 9.86
C ALA A 144 12.55 12.41 10.36
N LEU A 145 11.46 11.76 10.78
CA LEU A 145 11.49 10.35 11.19
C LEU A 145 11.96 9.44 10.04
N LEU A 146 11.39 9.57 8.85
CA LEU A 146 11.79 8.78 7.69
C LEU A 146 13.26 8.98 7.30
N THR A 147 13.78 10.20 7.50
CA THR A 147 15.18 10.53 7.22
C THR A 147 16.14 9.75 8.13
N GLU A 148 15.77 9.49 9.38
CA GLU A 148 16.56 8.66 10.30
C GLU A 148 16.65 7.20 9.82
N TYR A 149 15.58 6.69 9.18
CA TYR A 149 15.52 5.33 8.63
C TYR A 149 15.87 5.26 7.13
N LYS A 150 16.38 6.33 6.54
CA LYS A 150 16.72 6.38 5.11
C LYS A 150 17.50 5.14 4.59
N PRO A 151 18.44 4.55 5.33
CA PRO A 151 19.15 3.34 4.86
C PRO A 151 18.25 2.12 4.62
N TRP A 152 17.02 2.12 5.14
CA TRP A 152 16.04 1.06 4.95
C TRP A 152 15.15 1.28 3.72
N LEU A 153 15.12 2.52 3.21
CA LEU A 153 14.06 2.96 2.30
C LEU A 153 14.43 2.77 0.83
N THR A 154 13.42 2.40 0.05
CA THR A 154 13.41 2.60 -1.40
C THR A 154 13.38 4.08 -1.69
N THR A 155 14.28 4.56 -2.55
CA THR A 155 14.42 5.98 -2.83
C THR A 155 14.45 6.25 -4.34
N ALA A 156 14.26 7.51 -4.74
CA ALA A 156 14.54 7.99 -6.09
C ALA A 156 15.21 9.35 -6.03
N VAL A 157 15.94 9.71 -7.08
CA VAL A 157 16.51 11.05 -7.18
C VAL A 157 15.42 12.07 -7.54
N ARG A 158 15.31 13.17 -6.79
CA ARG A 158 14.38 14.26 -7.07
C ARG A 158 14.83 15.02 -8.32
N THR A 159 13.95 15.15 -9.31
CA THR A 159 14.18 15.84 -10.58
C THR A 159 13.58 17.23 -10.59
N ALA A 160 14.00 18.10 -11.50
CA ALA A 160 13.44 19.45 -11.66
C ALA A 160 11.95 19.40 -12.04
N HIS A 161 11.59 18.46 -12.90
CA HIS A 161 10.20 18.24 -13.35
C HIS A 161 9.72 16.86 -12.88
N ALA A 162 8.52 16.81 -12.30
CA ALA A 162 7.96 15.54 -11.82
C ALA A 162 7.71 14.53 -12.95
N SER A 163 7.57 14.98 -14.20
CA SER A 163 7.48 14.12 -15.39
C SER A 163 8.76 13.34 -15.69
N ASP A 164 9.90 13.78 -15.17
CA ASP A 164 11.20 13.12 -15.38
C ASP A 164 11.37 11.97 -14.40
N VAL A 165 10.70 10.86 -14.70
CA VAL A 165 10.63 9.67 -13.83
C VAL A 165 11.99 9.01 -13.71
N GLN A 166 12.53 8.95 -12.50
CA GLN A 166 13.79 8.28 -12.20
C GLN A 166 13.58 6.83 -11.76
N PRO A 167 14.53 5.93 -12.01
CA PRO A 167 14.50 4.58 -11.48
C PRO A 167 14.52 4.62 -9.95
N LEU A 168 13.88 3.61 -9.33
CA LEU A 168 13.92 3.43 -7.90
C LEU A 168 15.22 2.74 -7.49
N GLN A 169 15.82 3.24 -6.43
CA GLN A 169 16.89 2.56 -5.70
C GLN A 169 16.22 1.69 -4.63
N ILE A 170 16.02 0.41 -4.94
CA ILE A 170 15.23 -0.49 -4.12
C ILE A 170 15.92 -0.75 -2.78
N GLY A 171 15.24 -0.38 -1.70
CA GLY A 171 15.56 -0.74 -0.32
C GLY A 171 14.60 -1.81 0.21
N PRO A 172 14.87 -2.37 1.39
CA PRO A 172 13.99 -3.38 2.00
C PRO A 172 12.61 -2.84 2.41
N MET A 173 12.42 -1.52 2.42
CA MET A 173 11.14 -0.87 2.72
C MET A 173 10.77 0.14 1.63
N LEU A 174 9.52 0.08 1.14
CA LEU A 174 8.91 1.11 0.31
C LEU A 174 7.97 1.94 1.19
N VAL A 175 7.93 3.28 1.00
CA VAL A 175 6.97 4.15 1.68
C VAL A 175 6.07 4.83 0.65
N LEU A 176 4.77 4.64 0.83
CA LEU A 176 3.70 5.22 0.01
C LEU A 176 2.86 6.19 0.84
N THR A 177 2.21 7.15 0.19
CA THR A 177 1.31 8.11 0.82
C THR A 177 0.18 8.51 -0.13
N GLY A 178 -0.80 9.28 0.35
CA GLY A 178 -1.99 9.69 -0.39
C GLY A 178 -1.72 10.62 -1.60
N GLU A 179 -2.79 11.25 -2.07
CA GLU A 179 -2.79 12.11 -3.26
C GLU A 179 -2.87 13.62 -2.93
N SER A 180 -2.67 14.00 -1.66
CA SER A 180 -2.76 15.37 -1.19
C SER A 180 -1.67 16.28 -1.78
N ASP A 181 -2.04 17.52 -2.07
CA ASP A 181 -1.07 18.54 -2.52
C ASP A 181 -0.12 18.93 -1.39
N ASP A 182 -0.58 18.97 -0.13
CA ASP A 182 0.27 19.31 1.02
C ASP A 182 1.34 18.22 1.23
N GLN A 183 0.97 16.96 1.08
CA GLN A 183 1.92 15.84 1.09
C GLN A 183 2.93 15.97 -0.06
N ARG A 184 2.48 16.32 -1.27
CA ARG A 184 3.37 16.54 -2.41
C ARG A 184 4.35 17.68 -2.15
N VAL A 185 3.88 18.78 -1.60
CA VAL A 185 4.72 19.92 -1.22
C VAL A 185 5.79 19.47 -0.22
N ALA A 186 5.41 18.75 0.83
CA ALA A 186 6.33 18.33 1.89
C ALA A 186 7.33 17.24 1.43
N PHE A 187 6.88 16.26 0.64
CA PHE A 187 7.65 15.05 0.34
C PHE A 187 8.31 15.06 -1.04
N TYR A 188 7.95 16.01 -1.91
CA TYR A 188 8.55 16.17 -3.22
C TYR A 188 9.10 17.57 -3.43
N ASP A 189 8.26 18.62 -3.36
CA ASP A 189 8.67 19.97 -3.77
C ASP A 189 9.71 20.58 -2.82
N ALA A 190 9.62 20.29 -1.52
CA ALA A 190 10.59 20.73 -0.51
C ALA A 190 11.93 19.99 -0.57
N VAL A 191 12.01 18.86 -1.25
CA VAL A 191 13.27 18.11 -1.42
C VAL A 191 14.14 18.83 -2.47
N PRO A 192 15.41 19.14 -2.18
CA PRO A 192 16.29 19.73 -3.18
C PRO A 192 16.44 18.87 -4.43
N ILE A 193 16.57 19.50 -5.61
CA ILE A 193 16.88 18.80 -6.87
C ILE A 193 18.18 18.01 -6.68
N GLY A 194 18.18 16.72 -7.08
CA GLY A 194 19.27 15.79 -6.83
C GLY A 194 19.24 15.13 -5.45
N GLY A 195 18.38 15.60 -4.55
CA GLY A 195 18.13 14.95 -3.26
C GLY A 195 17.35 13.64 -3.40
N SER A 196 17.24 12.88 -2.30
CA SER A 196 16.54 11.59 -2.27
C SER A 196 15.09 11.79 -1.89
N LEU A 197 14.18 11.32 -2.72
CA LEU A 197 12.79 11.10 -2.35
C LEU A 197 12.71 9.85 -1.47
N LEU A 198 11.98 9.92 -0.38
CA LEU A 198 11.82 8.85 0.61
C LEU A 198 10.38 8.30 0.62
N VAL A 199 9.44 9.02 0.02
CA VAL A 199 8.00 8.74 0.00
C VAL A 199 7.46 8.96 -1.40
N PHE A 200 6.51 8.13 -1.81
CA PHE A 200 5.88 8.23 -3.12
C PHE A 200 4.36 8.35 -2.99
N GLY A 201 3.80 9.38 -3.63
CA GLY A 201 2.38 9.71 -3.55
C GLY A 201 1.51 8.90 -4.50
N ALA A 202 0.22 8.85 -4.19
CA ALA A 202 -0.79 8.31 -5.09
C ALA A 202 -1.07 9.27 -6.25
N ALA A 203 -1.33 8.71 -7.43
CA ALA A 203 -1.77 9.47 -8.60
C ALA A 203 -3.26 9.80 -8.48
N ARG A 204 -3.63 11.07 -8.67
CA ARG A 204 -5.05 11.48 -8.72
C ARG A 204 -5.74 10.87 -9.93
N PRO A 205 -6.91 10.25 -9.77
CA PRO A 205 -7.68 9.76 -10.90
C PRO A 205 -8.31 10.93 -11.67
N HIS A 206 -8.40 10.78 -12.98
CA HIS A 206 -9.43 11.46 -13.74
C HIS A 206 -10.74 10.69 -13.55
N ARG A 207 -11.76 11.38 -13.01
CA ARG A 207 -13.04 10.76 -12.64
C ARG A 207 -14.20 11.51 -13.28
N VAL A 208 -15.10 10.73 -13.92
CA VAL A 208 -16.38 11.23 -14.42
C VAL A 208 -17.48 10.42 -13.77
N ASP A 209 -18.28 11.07 -12.92
CA ASP A 209 -19.42 10.44 -12.26
C ASP A 209 -20.62 10.39 -13.19
N LEU A 210 -21.28 9.24 -13.25
CA LEU A 210 -22.47 8.98 -14.05
C LEU A 210 -23.60 8.57 -13.11
N PRO A 211 -24.81 9.20 -13.19
CA PRO A 211 -25.92 8.88 -12.32
C PRO A 211 -26.30 7.38 -12.39
N GLY A 212 -26.35 6.71 -11.25
CA GLY A 212 -26.75 5.31 -11.15
C GLY A 212 -25.78 4.29 -11.78
N GLN A 213 -24.57 4.71 -12.12
CA GLN A 213 -23.53 3.86 -12.71
C GLN A 213 -22.22 3.98 -11.95
N LEU A 214 -21.32 3.03 -12.18
CA LEU A 214 -19.92 3.17 -11.74
C LEU A 214 -19.25 4.35 -12.46
N PRO A 215 -18.38 5.11 -11.77
CA PRO A 215 -17.68 6.22 -12.40
C PRO A 215 -16.74 5.72 -13.51
N GLN A 216 -16.57 6.53 -14.55
CA GLN A 216 -15.46 6.33 -15.48
C GLN A 216 -14.20 6.83 -14.81
N LEU A 217 -13.20 5.98 -14.72
CA LEU A 217 -11.94 6.25 -14.04
C LEU A 217 -10.75 5.91 -14.92
N THR A 218 -9.80 6.82 -14.94
CA THR A 218 -8.46 6.56 -15.46
C THR A 218 -7.43 7.10 -14.45
N PRO A 219 -6.31 6.39 -14.22
CA PRO A 219 -5.28 6.91 -13.35
C PRO A 219 -4.66 8.18 -13.94
N GLY A 220 -4.23 9.09 -13.09
CA GLY A 220 -3.34 10.16 -13.47
C GLY A 220 -1.97 9.60 -13.92
N PRO A 221 -1.11 10.45 -14.51
CA PRO A 221 0.17 9.98 -15.04
C PRO A 221 1.11 9.54 -13.91
N ARG A 222 1.90 8.49 -14.18
CA ARG A 222 3.10 8.18 -13.40
C ARG A 222 4.05 9.37 -13.46
N THR A 223 4.55 9.78 -12.31
CA THR A 223 5.56 10.83 -12.22
C THR A 223 6.72 10.36 -11.35
N ASN A 224 7.72 11.21 -11.16
CA ASN A 224 8.81 10.91 -10.25
C ASN A 224 8.35 10.78 -8.79
N TYR A 225 7.20 11.39 -8.45
CA TYR A 225 6.56 11.32 -7.15
C TYR A 225 5.38 10.33 -7.10
N HIS A 226 4.44 10.41 -8.06
CA HIS A 226 3.26 9.56 -8.11
C HIS A 226 3.61 8.19 -8.70
N ARG A 227 3.53 7.13 -7.87
CA ARG A 227 3.96 5.79 -8.25
C ARG A 227 2.88 4.72 -8.09
N TRP A 228 1.75 5.05 -7.48
CA TRP A 228 0.66 4.13 -7.26
C TRP A 228 -0.69 4.79 -7.42
N TRP A 229 -1.74 3.98 -7.48
CA TRP A 229 -3.13 4.43 -7.58
C TRP A 229 -3.95 3.77 -6.48
N ASN A 230 -4.48 4.56 -5.55
CA ASN A 230 -5.21 4.11 -4.38
C ASN A 230 -6.72 4.28 -4.59
N ASN A 231 -7.50 3.21 -4.44
CA ASN A 231 -8.92 3.21 -4.76
C ASN A 231 -9.77 2.54 -3.68
N PRO A 232 -10.91 3.14 -3.31
CA PRO A 232 -11.93 2.43 -2.56
C PRO A 232 -12.59 1.36 -3.43
N TRP A 233 -13.09 0.28 -2.81
CA TRP A 233 -13.74 -0.79 -3.56
C TRP A 233 -15.02 -0.38 -4.30
N ASN A 234 -15.70 0.68 -3.86
CA ASN A 234 -16.93 1.17 -4.49
C ASN A 234 -16.76 1.66 -5.94
N VAL A 235 -15.53 1.72 -6.45
CA VAL A 235 -15.27 1.97 -7.88
C VAL A 235 -15.31 0.69 -8.73
N VAL A 236 -15.36 -0.47 -8.08
CA VAL A 236 -15.48 -1.79 -8.73
C VAL A 236 -16.92 -2.26 -8.74
N GLU A 237 -17.61 -2.23 -7.59
CA GLU A 237 -19.01 -2.64 -7.45
C GLU A 237 -19.88 -1.43 -7.12
N LEU A 238 -20.98 -1.25 -7.84
CA LEU A 238 -21.91 -0.16 -7.62
C LEU A 238 -22.54 -0.23 -6.23
N GLY A 239 -22.44 0.88 -5.49
CA GLY A 239 -22.91 0.94 -4.10
C GLY A 239 -21.91 0.40 -3.08
N GLY A 240 -20.76 -0.08 -3.53
CA GLY A 240 -19.67 -0.58 -2.66
C GLY A 240 -20.04 -1.84 -1.88
N GLN A 241 -19.26 -2.14 -0.86
CA GLN A 241 -19.33 -3.39 -0.10
C GLN A 241 -20.70 -3.62 0.53
N ARG A 242 -21.31 -2.60 1.11
CA ARG A 242 -22.59 -2.70 1.83
C ARG A 242 -23.74 -3.16 0.93
N ASN A 243 -23.70 -2.80 -0.35
CA ASN A 243 -24.74 -3.09 -1.33
C ASN A 243 -24.24 -4.06 -2.39
N ALA A 244 -23.09 -4.67 -2.19
CA ALA A 244 -22.56 -5.67 -3.09
C ALA A 244 -23.50 -6.87 -3.16
N GLY A 245 -23.84 -7.26 -4.38
CA GLY A 245 -24.61 -8.48 -4.66
C GLY A 245 -23.72 -9.70 -4.83
N ALA A 246 -24.18 -10.65 -5.62
CA ALA A 246 -23.32 -11.73 -6.12
C ALA A 246 -22.25 -11.13 -7.03
N TRP A 247 -21.04 -11.66 -6.95
CA TRP A 247 -19.96 -11.28 -7.85
C TRP A 247 -20.28 -11.65 -9.29
N THR A 248 -20.21 -10.71 -10.20
CA THR A 248 -20.62 -10.91 -11.60
C THR A 248 -19.42 -10.91 -12.56
N THR A 249 -19.68 -11.30 -13.81
CA THR A 249 -18.70 -11.20 -14.90
C THR A 249 -18.35 -9.74 -15.21
N GLU A 250 -19.31 -8.84 -15.05
CA GLU A 250 -19.15 -7.40 -15.25
C GLU A 250 -18.23 -6.80 -14.18
N ASP A 251 -18.40 -7.19 -12.91
CA ASP A 251 -17.53 -6.76 -11.81
C ASP A 251 -16.10 -7.23 -12.04
N ASP A 252 -15.94 -8.49 -12.45
CA ASP A 252 -14.64 -9.09 -12.75
C ASP A 252 -13.96 -8.39 -13.96
N ALA A 253 -14.73 -8.06 -14.99
CA ALA A 253 -14.23 -7.29 -16.13
C ALA A 253 -13.82 -5.88 -15.71
N ARG A 254 -14.64 -5.21 -14.90
CA ARG A 254 -14.36 -3.88 -14.36
C ARG A 254 -13.09 -3.85 -13.54
N LEU A 255 -12.92 -4.80 -12.62
CA LEU A 255 -11.70 -4.93 -11.81
C LEU A 255 -10.45 -5.07 -12.68
N ARG A 256 -10.49 -5.97 -13.68
CA ARG A 256 -9.36 -6.18 -14.61
C ARG A 256 -9.06 -4.95 -15.45
N ASP A 257 -10.09 -4.18 -15.84
CA ASP A 257 -9.89 -2.96 -16.62
C ASP A 257 -9.17 -1.88 -15.81
N LEU A 258 -9.53 -1.71 -14.54
CA LEU A 258 -8.86 -0.77 -13.63
C LEU A 258 -7.39 -1.19 -13.38
N VAL A 259 -7.15 -2.48 -13.14
CA VAL A 259 -5.79 -3.01 -12.96
C VAL A 259 -4.95 -2.79 -14.22
N ARG A 260 -5.48 -3.12 -15.40
CA ARG A 260 -4.80 -2.87 -16.69
C ARG A 260 -4.49 -1.40 -16.91
N ALA A 261 -5.42 -0.51 -16.58
CA ALA A 261 -5.20 0.94 -16.72
C ALA A 261 -4.07 1.43 -15.81
N ALA A 262 -4.00 0.97 -14.56
CA ALA A 262 -2.92 1.29 -13.63
C ALA A 262 -1.58 0.76 -14.12
N HIS A 263 -1.49 -0.52 -14.44
CA HIS A 263 -0.25 -1.15 -14.90
C HIS A 263 0.22 -0.58 -16.25
N GLY A 264 -0.72 -0.29 -17.17
CA GLY A 264 -0.42 0.38 -18.43
C GLY A 264 0.13 1.80 -18.25
N ALA A 265 -0.23 2.47 -17.16
CA ALA A 265 0.35 3.75 -16.75
C ALA A 265 1.65 3.60 -15.93
N GLY A 266 2.09 2.38 -15.63
CA GLY A 266 3.27 2.09 -14.81
C GLY A 266 3.06 2.38 -13.33
N LEU A 267 1.84 2.26 -12.82
CA LEU A 267 1.46 2.50 -11.43
C LEU A 267 1.09 1.19 -10.74
N TRP A 268 1.52 1.00 -9.49
CA TRP A 268 0.89 -0.01 -8.63
C TRP A 268 -0.55 0.39 -8.34
N ILE A 269 -1.43 -0.62 -8.12
CA ILE A 269 -2.82 -0.38 -7.77
C ILE A 269 -3.17 -1.00 -6.43
N ARG A 270 -3.91 -0.24 -5.62
CA ARG A 270 -4.47 -0.68 -4.35
C ARG A 270 -5.99 -0.57 -4.38
N PHE A 271 -6.64 -1.58 -3.78
CA PHE A 271 -8.03 -1.45 -3.36
C PHE A 271 -8.16 -1.70 -1.87
N TYR A 272 -8.91 -0.83 -1.18
CA TYR A 272 -9.07 -0.89 0.27
C TYR A 272 -10.50 -1.17 0.70
N THR A 273 -10.62 -1.62 1.97
CA THR A 273 -11.86 -1.96 2.65
C THR A 273 -12.53 -3.25 2.15
N LEU A 274 -11.73 -4.29 1.85
CA LEU A 274 -12.25 -5.58 1.39
C LEU A 274 -12.51 -6.53 2.57
N ASN A 275 -13.43 -6.16 3.48
CA ASN A 275 -13.70 -6.91 4.71
C ASN A 275 -14.99 -7.71 4.63
N GLY A 276 -15.03 -8.88 5.29
CA GLY A 276 -16.19 -9.74 5.36
C GLY A 276 -16.43 -10.29 6.77
N HIS A 277 -17.08 -9.47 7.60
CA HIS A 277 -17.47 -9.84 8.96
C HIS A 277 -18.95 -10.16 9.02
N ASP A 278 -19.33 -11.00 10.00
CA ASP A 278 -20.74 -11.14 10.35
C ASP A 278 -21.26 -9.75 10.79
N PRO A 279 -22.37 -9.25 10.22
CA PRO A 279 -22.93 -7.96 10.58
C PRO A 279 -23.28 -7.81 12.07
N ASN A 280 -23.46 -8.95 12.78
CA ASN A 280 -23.73 -8.98 14.21
C ASN A 280 -22.45 -8.99 15.06
N ASP A 281 -21.28 -9.19 14.45
CA ASP A 281 -20.00 -9.12 15.15
C ASP A 281 -19.52 -7.68 15.25
N THR A 282 -19.75 -7.07 16.41
CA THR A 282 -19.29 -5.71 16.72
C THR A 282 -17.93 -5.68 17.43
N SER A 283 -17.34 -6.85 17.70
CA SER A 283 -16.10 -6.97 18.47
C SER A 283 -14.89 -6.37 17.77
N GLY A 284 -14.89 -6.38 16.43
CA GLY A 284 -13.83 -5.87 15.58
C GLY A 284 -13.85 -4.36 15.30
N GLY A 285 -14.90 -3.63 15.70
CA GLY A 285 -15.04 -2.19 15.40
C GLY A 285 -15.17 -1.87 13.91
N TRP A 286 -15.71 -2.80 13.15
CA TRP A 286 -15.81 -2.73 11.71
C TRP A 286 -16.88 -1.72 11.26
N SER A 287 -16.52 -0.88 10.31
CA SER A 287 -17.52 -0.01 9.67
C SER A 287 -18.47 -0.84 8.80
N PRO A 288 -19.79 -0.76 9.03
CA PRO A 288 -20.76 -1.45 8.15
C PRO A 288 -20.66 -1.03 6.68
N GLY A 289 -20.13 0.18 6.40
CA GLY A 289 -19.95 0.70 5.04
C GLY A 289 -18.83 -0.03 4.27
N TYR A 290 -17.92 -0.72 4.98
CA TYR A 290 -16.74 -1.38 4.43
C TYR A 290 -16.79 -2.90 4.54
N ASN A 291 -17.98 -3.46 4.74
CA ASN A 291 -18.17 -4.87 5.04
C ASN A 291 -19.10 -5.53 4.03
N PHE A 292 -18.66 -6.61 3.39
CA PHE A 292 -19.48 -7.46 2.51
C PHE A 292 -20.51 -8.32 3.26
N GLY A 293 -20.50 -8.32 4.59
CA GLY A 293 -21.45 -9.04 5.43
C GLY A 293 -21.17 -10.52 5.64
N SER A 294 -20.15 -11.07 4.98
CA SER A 294 -19.68 -12.44 5.23
C SER A 294 -18.25 -12.67 4.72
N GLU A 295 -17.56 -13.59 5.36
CA GLU A 295 -16.23 -14.03 4.91
C GLU A 295 -16.28 -14.64 3.50
N ALA A 296 -17.34 -15.39 3.18
CA ALA A 296 -17.47 -16.01 1.86
C ALA A 296 -17.52 -14.97 0.75
N ALA A 297 -18.30 -13.90 0.94
CA ALA A 297 -18.40 -12.79 -0.02
C ALA A 297 -17.07 -12.04 -0.16
N ALA A 298 -16.35 -11.78 0.93
CA ALA A 298 -15.04 -11.16 0.89
C ALA A 298 -14.01 -12.04 0.18
N ARG A 299 -13.96 -13.35 0.49
CA ARG A 299 -13.04 -14.30 -0.15
C ARG A 299 -13.23 -14.40 -1.67
N GLU A 300 -14.46 -14.25 -2.15
CA GLU A 300 -14.73 -14.20 -3.59
C GLU A 300 -14.02 -13.00 -4.24
N ARG A 301 -14.13 -11.82 -3.61
CA ARG A 301 -13.47 -10.58 -4.08
C ARG A 301 -11.95 -10.65 -3.93
N TRP A 302 -11.46 -11.23 -2.84
CA TRP A 302 -10.01 -11.47 -2.67
C TRP A 302 -9.43 -12.33 -3.79
N ARG A 303 -10.12 -13.44 -4.12
CA ARG A 303 -9.69 -14.30 -5.24
C ARG A 303 -9.75 -13.58 -6.58
N ALA A 304 -10.76 -12.71 -6.77
CA ALA A 304 -10.86 -11.90 -7.99
C ALA A 304 -9.70 -10.88 -8.06
N ALA A 305 -9.39 -10.18 -6.96
CA ALA A 305 -8.28 -9.25 -6.86
C ALA A 305 -6.92 -9.93 -7.12
N ILE A 306 -6.71 -11.13 -6.54
CA ILE A 306 -5.51 -11.93 -6.76
C ILE A 306 -5.39 -12.32 -8.24
N ARG A 307 -6.47 -12.82 -8.85
CA ARG A 307 -6.46 -13.21 -10.29
C ARG A 307 -6.27 -12.01 -11.21
N ALA A 308 -6.76 -10.85 -10.83
CA ALA A 308 -6.60 -9.62 -11.60
C ALA A 308 -5.19 -9.02 -11.49
N GLY A 309 -4.39 -9.44 -10.50
CA GLY A 309 -3.06 -8.92 -10.25
C GLY A 309 -3.06 -7.57 -9.53
N VAL A 310 -4.00 -7.33 -8.61
CA VAL A 310 -4.00 -6.14 -7.75
C VAL A 310 -2.75 -6.16 -6.88
N ASP A 311 -1.94 -5.10 -6.90
CA ASP A 311 -0.66 -5.09 -6.19
C ASP A 311 -0.84 -5.08 -4.66
N PHE A 312 -1.81 -4.29 -4.15
CA PHE A 312 -2.08 -4.16 -2.71
C PHE A 312 -3.56 -4.40 -2.43
N VAL A 313 -3.89 -5.47 -1.73
CA VAL A 313 -5.26 -5.79 -1.32
C VAL A 313 -5.42 -5.48 0.16
N ALA A 314 -6.12 -4.38 0.46
CA ALA A 314 -6.20 -3.84 1.81
C ALA A 314 -7.41 -4.44 2.55
N VAL A 315 -7.12 -5.18 3.60
CA VAL A 315 -8.10 -5.91 4.42
C VAL A 315 -7.73 -5.81 5.90
N ASP A 316 -8.72 -5.97 6.78
CA ASP A 316 -8.52 -6.07 8.23
C ASP A 316 -8.43 -7.54 8.71
N GLN A 317 -8.79 -8.49 7.84
CA GLN A 317 -8.77 -9.92 8.12
C GLN A 317 -7.48 -10.56 7.58
N TYR A 318 -6.33 -10.14 8.13
CA TYR A 318 -4.98 -10.39 7.61
C TYR A 318 -4.69 -11.87 7.38
N GLU A 319 -4.93 -12.70 8.41
CA GLU A 319 -4.63 -14.14 8.37
C GLU A 319 -5.50 -14.87 7.34
N LEU A 320 -6.78 -14.48 7.24
CA LEU A 320 -7.73 -15.09 6.31
C LEU A 320 -7.41 -14.72 4.85
N PHE A 321 -7.00 -13.48 4.61
CA PHE A 321 -6.53 -13.06 3.29
C PHE A 321 -5.21 -13.75 2.93
N SER A 322 -4.24 -13.78 3.83
CA SER A 322 -2.96 -14.46 3.62
C SER A 322 -3.14 -15.94 3.28
N ALA A 323 -4.05 -16.63 3.99
CA ALA A 323 -4.39 -18.02 3.68
C ALA A 323 -5.11 -18.19 2.32
N THR A 324 -5.75 -17.13 1.81
CA THR A 324 -6.36 -17.13 0.47
C THR A 324 -5.32 -16.87 -0.61
N LEU A 325 -4.35 -16.01 -0.34
CA LEU A 325 -3.25 -15.67 -1.23
C LEU A 325 -2.25 -16.84 -1.38
N HIS A 326 -2.00 -17.57 -0.28
CA HIS A 326 -1.07 -18.69 -0.21
C HIS A 326 -1.81 -19.97 0.24
N PRO A 327 -2.65 -20.57 -0.60
CA PRO A 327 -3.33 -21.80 -0.27
C PRO A 327 -2.31 -22.93 -0.03
N ARG A 328 -2.49 -23.64 1.09
CA ARG A 328 -1.63 -24.80 1.46
C ARG A 328 -1.94 -26.00 0.60
#